data_a77487669c6de85603d46259149e4c79
#
_entry.id   a77487669c6de85603d46259149e4c79
#
_cell.length_a   1.000
_cell.length_b   1.000
_cell.length_c   1.000
_cell.angle_alpha   90.00
_cell.angle_beta   90.00
_cell.angle_gamma   90.00
#
_symmetry.space_group_name_H-M   'P 1'
#
loop_
_entity.id
_entity.type
_entity.pdbx_description
1 polymer ?
#
loop_
_entity_poly.entity_id
_entity_poly.type
_entity_poly.pdbx_seq_one_letter_code
_entity_poly.pdbx_strand_id
1 'polypeptide(L)'
;MEEERMKKKFLIISIIVILLIGCLISGYFLLSSNKKTEAQKFADEYEKVDEDNVFVYRSIEEIKKILEHGTGIVYLGFPECAWCSSYVVYLNEVAKEEDISKIYYCNILNDRQNKTADYLELVDLLEDYLQYDDEGNKRIYVPSVIAVRDGKIVGFDDETAWDTKGYDTPEQYWKNEDLESLKTKLREMCAKVRTNICTSNCNK
;
A
#
# COMPACT_ATOMS: atom_id res chain seq x y z
N MET A 1 -50.64 -27.16 -36.59
CA MET A 1 -50.44 -25.72 -36.92
C MET A 1 -50.17 -24.87 -35.65
N GLU A 2 -50.97 -24.96 -34.60
CA GLU A 2 -50.77 -24.15 -33.36
C GLU A 2 -49.50 -24.53 -32.58
N GLU A 3 -49.20 -25.81 -32.47
CA GLU A 3 -48.01 -26.31 -31.75
C GLU A 3 -46.70 -25.87 -32.37
N GLU A 4 -46.60 -25.87 -33.70
CA GLU A 4 -45.41 -25.35 -34.45
C GLU A 4 -45.24 -23.86 -34.26
N ARG A 5 -46.35 -23.12 -34.17
CA ARG A 5 -46.36 -21.69 -33.95
C ARG A 5 -45.89 -21.33 -32.53
N MET A 6 -46.25 -22.13 -31.57
CA MET A 6 -45.75 -21.99 -30.19
C MET A 6 -44.26 -22.32 -30.08
N LYS A 7 -43.78 -23.40 -30.68
CA LYS A 7 -42.36 -23.77 -30.71
C LYS A 7 -41.50 -22.66 -31.32
N LYS A 8 -41.95 -22.06 -32.42
CA LYS A 8 -41.27 -20.91 -33.06
C LYS A 8 -41.23 -19.68 -32.13
N LYS A 9 -42.32 -19.36 -31.41
CA LYS A 9 -42.36 -18.25 -30.45
C LYS A 9 -41.39 -18.50 -29.27
N PHE A 10 -41.38 -19.71 -28.74
CA PHE A 10 -40.43 -20.09 -27.66
C PHE A 10 -38.96 -19.97 -28.10
N LEU A 11 -38.68 -20.41 -29.35
CA LEU A 11 -37.33 -20.30 -29.91
C LEU A 11 -36.88 -18.85 -30.04
N ILE A 12 -37.77 -17.98 -30.58
CA ILE A 12 -37.48 -16.54 -30.74
C ILE A 12 -37.25 -15.87 -29.37
N ILE A 13 -38.09 -16.17 -28.37
CA ILE A 13 -37.96 -15.62 -27.04
C ILE A 13 -36.61 -16.07 -26.39
N SER A 14 -36.25 -17.35 -26.54
CA SER A 14 -34.96 -17.88 -26.03
C SER A 14 -33.77 -17.16 -26.68
N ILE A 15 -33.81 -16.90 -27.99
CA ILE A 15 -32.75 -16.17 -28.70
C ILE A 15 -32.64 -14.73 -28.18
N ILE A 16 -33.76 -14.05 -27.97
CA ILE A 16 -33.79 -12.68 -27.44
C ILE A 16 -33.21 -12.63 -26.04
N VAL A 17 -33.59 -13.58 -25.17
CA VAL A 17 -33.07 -13.67 -23.80
C VAL A 17 -31.54 -13.90 -23.79
N ILE A 18 -31.03 -14.80 -24.63
CA ILE A 18 -29.59 -15.06 -24.77
C ILE A 18 -28.84 -13.79 -25.24
N LEU A 19 -29.38 -13.06 -26.21
CA LEU A 19 -28.79 -11.81 -26.71
C LEU A 19 -28.77 -10.72 -25.60
N LEU A 20 -29.84 -10.58 -24.82
CA LEU A 20 -29.91 -9.64 -23.70
C LEU A 20 -28.88 -9.97 -22.62
N ILE A 21 -28.77 -11.25 -22.26
CA ILE A 21 -27.75 -11.72 -21.30
C ILE A 21 -26.34 -11.44 -21.85
N GLY A 22 -26.09 -11.71 -23.13
CA GLY A 22 -24.81 -11.40 -23.78
C GLY A 22 -24.47 -9.91 -23.76
N CYS A 23 -25.44 -9.03 -24.02
CA CYS A 23 -25.28 -7.57 -23.94
C CYS A 23 -25.01 -7.12 -22.48
N LEU A 24 -25.68 -7.69 -21.48
CA LEU A 24 -25.45 -7.37 -20.07
C LEU A 24 -24.05 -7.79 -19.60
N ILE A 25 -23.60 -8.99 -19.98
CA ILE A 25 -22.26 -9.49 -19.67
C ILE A 25 -21.19 -8.62 -20.35
N SER A 26 -21.38 -8.29 -21.63
CA SER A 26 -20.46 -7.42 -22.37
C SER A 26 -20.40 -6.02 -21.76
N GLY A 27 -21.55 -5.45 -21.42
CA GLY A 27 -21.64 -4.14 -20.74
C GLY A 27 -20.96 -4.16 -19.37
N TYR A 28 -21.17 -5.20 -18.58
CA TYR A 28 -20.49 -5.38 -17.29
C TYR A 28 -18.96 -5.49 -17.45
N PHE A 29 -18.50 -6.25 -18.45
CA PHE A 29 -17.06 -6.43 -18.72
C PHE A 29 -16.40 -5.13 -19.18
N LEU A 30 -17.07 -4.33 -20.02
CA LEU A 30 -16.57 -3.02 -20.46
C LEU A 30 -16.52 -2.00 -19.31
N LEU A 31 -17.51 -1.99 -18.43
CA LEU A 31 -17.53 -1.12 -17.25
C LEU A 31 -16.48 -1.54 -16.20
N SER A 32 -16.24 -2.83 -16.04
CA SER A 32 -15.23 -3.38 -15.12
C SER A 32 -13.80 -3.15 -15.62
N SER A 33 -13.59 -3.13 -16.94
CA SER A 33 -12.28 -2.92 -17.58
C SER A 33 -11.72 -1.50 -17.43
N ASN A 34 -12.58 -0.51 -17.08
CA ASN A 34 -12.18 0.89 -16.92
C ASN A 34 -11.77 1.27 -15.48
N LYS A 35 -11.80 0.35 -14.52
CA LYS A 35 -11.41 0.64 -13.16
C LYS A 35 -9.90 0.44 -13.01
N LYS A 36 -9.16 1.52 -12.70
CA LYS A 36 -7.72 1.45 -12.41
C LYS A 36 -7.46 0.48 -11.25
N THR A 37 -6.39 -0.29 -11.36
CA THR A 37 -5.88 -1.10 -10.24
C THR A 37 -5.30 -0.21 -9.15
N GLU A 38 -5.09 -0.73 -7.95
CA GLU A 38 -4.42 0.02 -6.86
C GLU A 38 -3.00 0.43 -7.27
N ALA A 39 -2.26 -0.44 -7.94
CA ALA A 39 -0.92 -0.16 -8.45
C ALA A 39 -0.92 0.96 -9.51
N GLN A 40 -1.87 0.96 -10.44
CA GLN A 40 -2.03 2.06 -11.40
C GLN A 40 -2.40 3.37 -10.71
N LYS A 41 -3.28 3.33 -9.72
CA LYS A 41 -3.63 4.51 -8.94
C LYS A 41 -2.40 5.06 -8.19
N PHE A 42 -1.59 4.19 -7.59
CA PHE A 42 -0.39 4.59 -6.88
C PHE A 42 0.66 5.21 -7.83
N ALA A 43 0.86 4.63 -9.02
CA ALA A 43 1.75 5.17 -10.04
C ALA A 43 1.29 6.54 -10.57
N ASP A 44 -0.01 6.79 -10.69
CA ASP A 44 -0.55 8.12 -11.04
C ASP A 44 -0.26 9.19 -9.96
N GLU A 45 -0.27 8.78 -8.68
CA GLU A 45 -0.02 9.69 -7.54
C GLU A 45 1.48 9.90 -7.30
N TYR A 46 2.29 8.86 -7.54
CA TYR A 46 3.74 8.87 -7.35
C TYR A 46 4.46 8.63 -8.68
N GLU A 47 4.61 9.68 -9.48
CA GLU A 47 5.11 9.65 -10.87
C GLU A 47 6.44 8.92 -11.10
N LYS A 48 7.25 8.72 -10.04
CA LYS A 48 8.54 8.00 -10.10
C LYS A 48 8.41 6.48 -9.91
N VAL A 49 7.18 5.97 -9.71
CA VAL A 49 6.90 4.54 -9.49
C VAL A 49 6.06 4.01 -10.63
N ASP A 50 6.46 2.88 -11.20
CA ASP A 50 5.75 2.23 -12.31
C ASP A 50 4.44 1.57 -11.86
N GLU A 51 3.55 1.27 -12.82
CA GLU A 51 2.31 0.50 -12.58
C GLU A 51 2.55 -0.93 -12.06
N ASP A 52 3.77 -1.46 -12.23
CA ASP A 52 4.23 -2.72 -11.63
C ASP A 52 4.82 -2.44 -10.23
N ASN A 53 3.97 -2.04 -9.29
CA ASN A 53 4.36 -1.79 -7.90
C ASN A 53 3.54 -2.64 -6.92
N VAL A 54 3.98 -2.66 -5.67
CA VAL A 54 3.40 -3.53 -4.63
C VAL A 54 2.53 -2.78 -3.61
N PHE A 55 2.19 -1.51 -3.86
CA PHE A 55 1.40 -0.72 -2.93
C PHE A 55 -0.10 -1.01 -3.04
N VAL A 56 -0.73 -1.21 -1.89
CA VAL A 56 -2.18 -1.42 -1.75
C VAL A 56 -2.75 -0.45 -0.72
N TYR A 57 -3.81 0.27 -1.11
CA TYR A 57 -4.42 1.29 -0.26
C TYR A 57 -5.14 0.70 0.94
N ARG A 58 -4.97 1.33 2.10
CA ARG A 58 -5.69 1.01 3.34
C ARG A 58 -6.12 2.28 4.05
N SER A 59 -7.28 2.24 4.68
CA SER A 59 -7.71 3.27 5.61
C SER A 59 -6.88 3.22 6.90
N ILE A 60 -6.88 4.30 7.67
CA ILE A 60 -6.21 4.32 8.99
C ILE A 60 -6.75 3.22 9.89
N GLU A 61 -8.06 2.98 9.88
CA GLU A 61 -8.68 1.90 10.67
C GLU A 61 -8.13 0.52 10.28
N GLU A 62 -7.93 0.26 8.96
CA GLU A 62 -7.32 -0.99 8.49
C GLU A 62 -5.84 -1.07 8.89
N ILE A 63 -5.10 0.04 8.83
CA ILE A 63 -3.71 0.11 9.28
C ILE A 63 -3.60 -0.22 10.78
N LYS A 64 -4.46 0.38 11.63
CA LYS A 64 -4.48 0.05 13.08
C LYS A 64 -4.66 -1.45 13.30
N LYS A 65 -5.63 -2.09 12.61
CA LYS A 65 -5.85 -3.54 12.70
C LYS A 65 -4.62 -4.36 12.24
N ILE A 66 -3.91 -3.89 11.21
CA ILE A 66 -2.68 -4.56 10.75
C ILE A 66 -1.59 -4.43 11.82
N LEU A 67 -1.42 -3.25 12.43
CA LEU A 67 -0.43 -3.01 13.48
C LEU A 67 -0.71 -3.82 14.75
N GLU A 68 -1.99 -4.01 15.10
CA GLU A 68 -2.40 -4.75 16.31
C GLU A 68 -2.40 -6.26 16.15
N HIS A 69 -2.68 -6.78 14.94
CA HIS A 69 -2.97 -8.22 14.76
C HIS A 69 -2.35 -8.81 13.50
N GLY A 70 -1.82 -7.99 12.60
CA GLY A 70 -1.37 -8.40 11.27
C GLY A 70 0.11 -8.70 11.16
N THR A 71 0.51 -9.00 9.93
CA THR A 71 1.91 -9.15 9.51
C THR A 71 2.07 -8.51 8.13
N GLY A 72 3.12 -7.69 7.95
CA GLY A 72 3.45 -7.05 6.68
C GLY A 72 4.22 -5.75 6.84
N ILE A 73 4.41 -5.07 5.71
CA ILE A 73 5.02 -3.74 5.65
C ILE A 73 3.90 -2.71 5.50
N VAL A 74 3.90 -1.71 6.35
CA VAL A 74 3.01 -0.53 6.28
C VAL A 74 3.83 0.67 5.85
N TYR A 75 3.29 1.48 4.96
CA TYR A 75 3.85 2.75 4.53
C TYR A 75 2.86 3.90 4.79
N LEU A 76 3.29 4.90 5.54
CA LEU A 76 2.55 6.12 5.79
C LEU A 76 3.22 7.28 5.06
N GLY A 77 2.47 7.98 4.23
CA GLY A 77 2.98 9.07 3.42
C GLY A 77 1.89 9.76 2.63
N PHE A 78 2.27 10.67 1.73
CA PHE A 78 1.36 11.30 0.78
C PHE A 78 2.16 11.87 -0.41
N PRO A 79 1.57 11.95 -1.62
CA PRO A 79 2.30 12.31 -2.84
C PRO A 79 2.79 13.75 -2.86
N GLU A 80 2.16 14.68 -2.12
CA GLU A 80 2.59 16.09 -2.02
C GLU A 80 3.91 16.26 -1.25
N CYS A 81 4.39 15.23 -0.57
CA CYS A 81 5.66 15.22 0.14
C CYS A 81 6.79 14.80 -0.80
N ALA A 82 7.70 15.69 -1.12
CA ALA A 82 8.84 15.39 -2.00
C ALA A 82 9.73 14.24 -1.48
N TRP A 83 9.92 14.16 -0.15
CA TRP A 83 10.65 13.09 0.52
C TRP A 83 9.94 11.75 0.38
N CYS A 84 8.61 11.73 0.48
CA CYS A 84 7.79 10.55 0.23
C CYS A 84 7.93 10.06 -1.21
N SER A 85 7.81 10.98 -2.19
CA SER A 85 7.91 10.66 -3.61
C SER A 85 9.29 10.13 -4.03
N SER A 86 10.33 10.49 -3.31
CA SER A 86 11.66 9.94 -3.51
C SER A 86 11.83 8.58 -2.82
N TYR A 87 11.34 8.43 -1.59
CA TYR A 87 11.51 7.25 -0.76
C TYR A 87 10.78 6.02 -1.31
N VAL A 88 9.56 6.19 -1.84
CA VAL A 88 8.75 5.07 -2.35
C VAL A 88 9.41 4.30 -3.49
N VAL A 89 10.30 4.94 -4.25
CA VAL A 89 11.07 4.30 -5.33
C VAL A 89 11.95 3.19 -4.75
N TYR A 90 12.72 3.52 -3.73
CA TYR A 90 13.64 2.57 -3.06
C TYR A 90 12.89 1.52 -2.26
N LEU A 91 11.79 1.91 -1.61
CA LEU A 91 10.94 0.97 -0.89
C LEU A 91 10.30 -0.06 -1.84
N ASN A 92 9.79 0.36 -3.00
CA ASN A 92 9.24 -0.54 -4.01
C ASN A 92 10.30 -1.49 -4.58
N GLU A 93 11.49 -0.96 -4.90
CA GLU A 93 12.63 -1.74 -5.41
C GLU A 93 12.99 -2.87 -4.41
N VAL A 94 13.26 -2.49 -3.15
CA VAL A 94 13.64 -3.47 -2.13
C VAL A 94 12.51 -4.45 -1.83
N ALA A 95 11.26 -4.01 -1.78
CA ALA A 95 10.13 -4.91 -1.57
C ALA A 95 10.01 -5.98 -2.65
N LYS A 96 10.23 -5.61 -3.93
CA LYS A 96 10.24 -6.55 -5.06
C LYS A 96 11.44 -7.51 -4.98
N GLU A 97 12.65 -7.01 -4.68
CA GLU A 97 13.84 -7.85 -4.46
C GLU A 97 13.64 -8.89 -3.36
N GLU A 98 12.89 -8.52 -2.31
CA GLU A 98 12.65 -9.34 -1.13
C GLU A 98 11.34 -10.15 -1.20
N ASP A 99 10.72 -10.28 -2.39
CA ASP A 99 9.46 -11.02 -2.61
C ASP A 99 8.30 -10.56 -1.70
N ILE A 100 8.27 -9.28 -1.32
CA ILE A 100 7.14 -8.67 -0.63
C ILE A 100 6.06 -8.35 -1.64
N SER A 101 4.98 -9.11 -1.62
CA SER A 101 3.88 -8.96 -2.59
C SER A 101 2.97 -7.78 -2.35
N LYS A 102 2.99 -7.18 -1.14
CA LYS A 102 2.13 -6.06 -0.75
C LYS A 102 2.79 -5.18 0.30
N ILE A 103 2.73 -3.85 0.07
CA ILE A 103 2.96 -2.82 1.07
C ILE A 103 1.62 -2.11 1.32
N TYR A 104 1.17 -2.09 2.58
CA TYR A 104 -0.07 -1.45 2.98
C TYR A 104 0.15 0.07 3.08
N TYR A 105 -0.37 0.81 2.11
CA TYR A 105 -0.22 2.25 2.01
C TYR A 105 -1.42 3.00 2.58
N CYS A 106 -1.14 4.01 3.40
CA CYS A 106 -2.13 4.98 3.86
C CYS A 106 -1.67 6.41 3.61
N ASN A 107 -2.46 7.17 2.86
CA ASN A 107 -2.30 8.62 2.77
C ASN A 107 -2.89 9.26 4.04
N ILE A 108 -2.01 9.75 4.91
CA ILE A 108 -2.41 10.32 6.20
C ILE A 108 -2.53 11.84 6.19
N LEU A 109 -2.41 12.51 5.03
CA LEU A 109 -2.34 13.97 4.97
C LEU A 109 -3.57 14.64 5.61
N ASN A 110 -4.77 14.25 5.14
CA ASN A 110 -6.02 14.82 5.61
C ASN A 110 -6.26 14.56 7.10
N ASP A 111 -6.03 13.33 7.53
CA ASP A 111 -6.26 12.92 8.92
C ASP A 111 -5.28 13.59 9.88
N ARG A 112 -4.01 13.73 9.47
CA ARG A 112 -2.99 14.46 10.21
C ARG A 112 -3.31 15.95 10.33
N GLN A 113 -3.76 16.59 9.23
CA GLN A 113 -4.10 18.01 9.23
C GLN A 113 -5.32 18.30 10.12
N ASN A 114 -6.30 17.40 10.12
CA ASN A 114 -7.54 17.57 10.89
C ASN A 114 -7.48 16.94 12.29
N LYS A 115 -6.36 16.31 12.66
CA LYS A 115 -6.17 15.59 13.93
C LYS A 115 -7.37 14.68 14.21
N THR A 116 -7.78 13.86 13.23
CA THR A 116 -8.91 12.96 13.38
C THR A 116 -8.70 11.97 14.51
N ALA A 117 -9.77 11.44 15.10
CA ALA A 117 -9.67 10.46 16.19
C ALA A 117 -8.83 9.24 15.76
N ASP A 118 -9.06 8.73 14.54
CA ASP A 118 -8.28 7.60 13.99
C ASP A 118 -6.79 7.92 13.86
N TYR A 119 -6.43 9.14 13.47
CA TYR A 119 -5.03 9.57 13.41
C TYR A 119 -4.40 9.64 14.81
N LEU A 120 -5.12 10.17 15.81
CA LEU A 120 -4.60 10.24 17.17
C LEU A 120 -4.41 8.84 17.78
N GLU A 121 -5.34 7.92 17.56
CA GLU A 121 -5.19 6.52 17.96
C GLU A 121 -4.01 5.84 17.24
N LEU A 122 -3.76 6.17 15.97
CA LEU A 122 -2.58 5.67 15.24
C LEU A 122 -1.27 6.25 15.84
N VAL A 123 -1.26 7.52 16.25
CA VAL A 123 -0.13 8.14 16.97
C VAL A 123 0.13 7.39 18.29
N ASP A 124 -0.91 7.08 19.06
CA ASP A 124 -0.78 6.34 20.33
C ASP A 124 -0.22 4.94 20.11
N LEU A 125 -0.66 4.21 19.05
CA LEU A 125 -0.11 2.89 18.70
C LEU A 125 1.38 2.91 18.31
N LEU A 126 1.86 4.05 17.81
CA LEU A 126 3.23 4.23 17.34
C LEU A 126 4.09 5.04 18.32
N GLU A 127 3.58 5.44 19.49
CA GLU A 127 4.18 6.40 20.41
C GLU A 127 5.66 6.14 20.70
N ASP A 128 6.04 4.90 20.96
CA ASP A 128 7.41 4.50 21.31
C ASP A 128 8.42 4.76 20.18
N TYR A 129 7.95 4.91 18.94
CA TYR A 129 8.78 5.07 17.74
C TYR A 129 8.81 6.51 17.22
N LEU A 130 7.87 7.37 17.66
CA LEU A 130 7.69 8.69 17.10
C LEU A 130 8.56 9.75 17.75
N GLN A 131 8.91 10.77 16.96
CA GLN A 131 9.54 11.99 17.44
C GLN A 131 8.49 12.99 17.94
N TYR A 132 8.97 13.98 18.73
CA TYR A 132 8.13 15.08 19.17
C TYR A 132 8.12 16.19 18.12
N ASP A 133 6.99 16.88 17.99
CA ASP A 133 6.91 18.13 17.25
C ASP A 133 7.35 19.33 18.13
N ASP A 134 7.36 20.53 17.53
CA ASP A 134 7.78 21.76 18.21
C ASP A 134 6.85 22.15 19.39
N GLU A 135 5.65 21.59 19.44
CA GLU A 135 4.67 21.79 20.51
C GLU A 135 4.83 20.74 21.64
N GLY A 136 5.72 19.78 21.47
CA GLY A 136 5.97 18.70 22.42
C GLY A 136 4.97 17.53 22.32
N ASN A 137 4.26 17.39 21.21
CA ASN A 137 3.36 16.27 20.97
C ASN A 137 4.05 15.22 20.11
N LYS A 138 3.72 13.94 20.33
CA LYS A 138 4.12 12.87 19.41
C LYS A 138 3.46 13.07 18.06
N ARG A 139 4.22 12.86 16.99
CA ARG A 139 3.76 13.09 15.62
C ARG A 139 4.29 12.05 14.65
N ILE A 140 3.44 11.59 13.73
CA ILE A 140 3.88 10.77 12.60
C ILE A 140 4.48 11.71 11.55
N TYR A 141 5.80 11.65 11.41
CA TYR A 141 6.53 12.27 10.30
C TYR A 141 6.52 11.32 9.10
N VAL A 142 6.64 11.87 7.89
CA VAL A 142 6.59 11.07 6.66
C VAL A 142 7.74 11.42 5.73
N PRO A 143 8.32 10.42 5.03
CA PRO A 143 7.87 9.02 4.90
C PRO A 143 8.08 8.21 6.18
N SER A 144 7.14 7.31 6.53
CA SER A 144 7.33 6.33 7.61
C SER A 144 7.06 4.93 7.10
N VAL A 145 7.93 3.98 7.39
CA VAL A 145 7.79 2.55 7.09
C VAL A 145 7.79 1.75 8.38
N ILE A 146 6.79 0.87 8.54
CA ILE A 146 6.63 0.02 9.70
C ILE A 146 6.61 -1.44 9.26
N ALA A 147 7.51 -2.25 9.79
CA ALA A 147 7.46 -3.70 9.69
C ALA A 147 6.72 -4.26 10.90
N VAL A 148 5.62 -4.95 10.69
CA VAL A 148 4.82 -5.58 11.74
C VAL A 148 4.76 -7.08 11.53
N ARG A 149 4.87 -7.86 12.60
CA ARG A 149 4.75 -9.32 12.61
C ARG A 149 3.92 -9.77 13.80
N ASP A 150 2.79 -10.43 13.50
CA ASP A 150 1.85 -10.95 14.52
C ASP A 150 1.47 -9.87 15.56
N GLY A 151 1.14 -8.66 15.06
CA GLY A 151 0.78 -7.51 15.88
C GLY A 151 1.92 -6.88 16.68
N LYS A 152 3.18 -7.18 16.33
CA LYS A 152 4.36 -6.58 16.97
C LYS A 152 5.16 -5.80 15.94
N ILE A 153 5.51 -4.57 16.26
CA ILE A 153 6.42 -3.77 15.43
C ILE A 153 7.83 -4.37 15.57
N VAL A 154 8.39 -4.82 14.45
CA VAL A 154 9.70 -5.45 14.36
C VAL A 154 10.71 -4.61 13.59
N GLY A 155 10.29 -3.49 13.04
CA GLY A 155 11.14 -2.49 12.38
C GLY A 155 10.35 -1.20 12.15
N PHE A 156 11.06 -0.08 12.20
CA PHE A 156 10.52 1.26 11.97
C PHE A 156 11.57 2.13 11.30
N ASP A 157 11.19 2.90 10.29
CA ASP A 157 12.05 3.87 9.63
C ASP A 157 11.26 5.12 9.22
N ASP A 158 11.69 6.26 9.76
CA ASP A 158 11.20 7.60 9.41
C ASP A 158 12.34 8.64 9.37
N GLU A 159 13.59 8.18 9.28
CA GLU A 159 14.78 9.02 9.42
C GLU A 159 14.77 10.24 8.51
N THR A 160 14.46 10.06 7.21
CA THR A 160 14.41 11.18 6.25
C THR A 160 13.19 12.09 6.42
N ALA A 161 12.29 11.76 7.33
CA ALA A 161 11.09 12.54 7.58
C ALA A 161 11.32 13.68 8.59
N TRP A 162 12.31 13.56 9.47
CA TRP A 162 12.62 14.53 10.52
C TRP A 162 14.10 14.95 10.54
N ASP A 163 15.00 14.16 9.95
CA ASP A 163 16.42 14.49 9.83
C ASP A 163 16.88 14.46 8.37
N THR A 164 16.83 15.62 7.71
CA THR A 164 17.31 15.78 6.34
C THR A 164 18.79 16.10 6.28
N LYS A 165 19.51 16.12 7.41
CA LYS A 165 20.92 16.49 7.55
C LYS A 165 21.26 17.84 6.90
N GLY A 166 20.25 18.74 6.84
CA GLY A 166 20.37 20.07 6.25
C GLY A 166 20.28 20.12 4.73
N TYR A 167 19.94 19.02 4.07
CA TYR A 167 19.67 19.05 2.64
C TYR A 167 18.25 19.55 2.35
N ASP A 168 18.11 20.42 1.36
CA ASP A 168 16.84 21.02 0.98
C ASP A 168 15.97 20.09 0.13
N THR A 169 16.59 19.14 -0.60
CA THR A 169 15.90 18.24 -1.51
C THR A 169 16.32 16.77 -1.33
N PRO A 170 15.42 15.83 -1.60
CA PRO A 170 15.75 14.40 -1.59
C PRO A 170 16.89 14.04 -2.55
N GLU A 171 16.97 14.69 -3.72
CA GLU A 171 18.00 14.43 -4.71
C GLU A 171 19.40 14.82 -4.19
N GLN A 172 19.50 15.92 -3.43
CA GLN A 172 20.75 16.30 -2.78
C GLN A 172 21.12 15.32 -1.68
N TYR A 173 20.13 14.91 -0.87
CA TYR A 173 20.31 13.93 0.20
C TYR A 173 20.88 12.61 -0.35
N TRP A 174 20.17 11.96 -1.27
CA TRP A 174 20.57 10.65 -1.80
C TRP A 174 21.83 10.65 -2.68
N LYS A 175 22.26 11.83 -3.14
CA LYS A 175 23.55 11.98 -3.82
C LYS A 175 24.75 11.95 -2.86
N ASN A 176 24.53 12.38 -1.61
CA ASN A 176 25.59 12.60 -0.63
C ASN A 176 25.53 11.59 0.53
N GLU A 177 24.35 11.01 0.80
CA GLU A 177 24.14 10.05 1.86
C GLU A 177 24.13 8.61 1.34
N ASP A 178 24.35 7.65 2.24
CA ASP A 178 24.47 6.24 1.91
C ASP A 178 23.12 5.60 1.63
N LEU A 179 22.71 5.59 0.37
CA LEU A 179 21.48 4.93 -0.09
C LEU A 179 21.49 3.41 0.19
N GLU A 180 22.65 2.75 0.13
CA GLU A 180 22.74 1.31 0.43
C GLU A 180 22.49 1.00 1.90
N SER A 181 22.78 1.93 2.80
CA SER A 181 22.38 1.83 4.21
C SER A 181 20.86 1.80 4.36
N LEU A 182 20.11 2.69 3.67
CA LEU A 182 18.65 2.65 3.65
C LEU A 182 18.15 1.30 3.09
N LYS A 183 18.64 0.90 1.92
CA LYS A 183 18.21 -0.36 1.29
C LYS A 183 18.48 -1.55 2.18
N THR A 184 19.62 -1.58 2.87
CA THR A 184 19.95 -2.64 3.84
C THR A 184 18.96 -2.67 4.99
N LYS A 185 18.64 -1.51 5.60
CA LYS A 185 17.62 -1.40 6.65
C LYS A 185 16.26 -1.91 6.16
N LEU A 186 15.83 -1.54 4.96
CA LEU A 186 14.56 -2.00 4.37
C LEU A 186 14.57 -3.51 4.11
N ARG A 187 15.68 -4.10 3.61
CA ARG A 187 15.81 -5.57 3.44
C ARG A 187 15.69 -6.30 4.77
N GLU A 188 16.32 -5.79 5.83
CA GLU A 188 16.20 -6.36 7.18
C GLU A 188 14.75 -6.30 7.70
N MET A 189 14.04 -5.19 7.45
CA MET A 189 12.64 -5.05 7.80
C MET A 189 11.77 -6.04 7.04
N CYS A 190 11.96 -6.18 5.72
CA CYS A 190 11.28 -7.18 4.88
C CYS A 190 11.56 -8.61 5.36
N ALA A 191 12.81 -8.94 5.69
CA ALA A 191 13.18 -10.26 6.20
C ALA A 191 12.47 -10.61 7.51
N LYS A 192 12.24 -9.63 8.40
CA LYS A 192 11.55 -9.85 9.68
C LYS A 192 10.06 -10.16 9.52
N VAL A 193 9.41 -9.69 8.45
CA VAL A 193 7.97 -9.95 8.20
C VAL A 193 7.74 -11.22 7.39
N ARG A 194 8.75 -11.71 6.65
CA ARG A 194 8.66 -13.00 5.98
C ARG A 194 8.56 -14.11 7.02
N THR A 195 7.48 -14.88 6.98
CA THR A 195 7.35 -16.08 7.79
C THR A 195 8.36 -17.11 7.28
N ASN A 196 9.28 -17.56 8.13
CA ASN A 196 10.10 -18.74 7.84
C ASN A 196 9.18 -19.96 7.74
N ILE A 197 8.69 -20.26 6.54
CA ILE A 197 7.97 -21.53 6.25
C ILE A 197 8.93 -22.73 6.33
N CYS A 198 10.22 -22.53 6.56
CA CYS A 198 11.23 -23.59 6.62
C CYS A 198 12.17 -23.49 7.83
N THR A 199 11.69 -23.76 9.05
CA THR A 199 12.60 -24.07 10.15
C THR A 199 12.30 -25.38 10.86
N SER A 200 11.42 -26.25 10.34
CA SER A 200 11.11 -27.51 11.02
C SER A 200 11.41 -28.82 10.28
N ASN A 201 11.98 -28.82 9.08
CA ASN A 201 12.21 -30.10 8.37
C ASN A 201 13.47 -30.19 7.49
N CYS A 202 14.58 -29.57 7.82
CA CYS A 202 15.87 -29.81 7.15
C CYS A 202 16.88 -30.59 7.98
N ASN A 203 16.43 -31.44 8.92
CA ASN A 203 17.27 -32.45 9.55
C ASN A 203 16.52 -33.78 9.58
N LYS A 204 16.62 -34.54 8.50
CA LYS A 204 16.60 -36.01 8.44
C LYS A 204 17.47 -36.50 7.30
#